data_5866902fc214cda345ffb9a606501890
#
_entry.id   5866902fc214cda345ffb9a606501890
#
_cell.length_a   1.000
_cell.length_b   1.000
_cell.length_c   1.000
_cell.angle_alpha   90.00
_cell.angle_beta   90.00
_cell.angle_gamma   90.00
#
_symmetry.space_group_name_H-M   'P 1'
#
loop_
_entity.id
_entity.type
_entity.pdbx_description
1 polymer ?
#
loop_
_entity_poly.entity_id
_entity_poly.type
_entity_poly.pdbx_seq_one_letter_code
_entity_poly.pdbx_strand_id
1 'polypeptide(L)'
;MGANMARNLKDRGYTISSVNDINKEAAAELAQELGCSHAENLADVTESSDIIFTVITNDDAMRSIYFSDEDNLLQNAEGKTFVNCATLSPGIQQEVAKAAEEAGAGALEGCMASSIPQAREGKLYLMIGGKAELFDQMKPVLEDMSINLKHIGEIGKAAQVKALVNMVMNINTAGLAEGLGLADSLGLDLEMVCDVFSQTGANSRCLLYTSPSPRDGLLSRMPSSA
;
A
#
# COMPACT_ATOMS: atom_id res chain seq x y z
N MET A 1 -0.52 -7.47 -1.33
CA MET A 1 -0.76 -6.48 -0.25
C MET A 1 -2.18 -6.64 0.27
N GLY A 2 -3.21 -6.42 -0.53
CA GLY A 2 -4.63 -6.49 -0.15
C GLY A 2 -5.04 -7.79 0.53
N ALA A 3 -4.63 -8.94 0.00
CA ALA A 3 -4.91 -10.23 0.63
C ALA A 3 -4.40 -10.33 2.09
N ASN A 4 -3.22 -9.75 2.37
CA ASN A 4 -2.68 -9.74 3.74
C ASN A 4 -3.39 -8.74 4.66
N MET A 5 -3.90 -7.63 4.11
CA MET A 5 -4.78 -6.72 4.85
C MET A 5 -6.10 -7.44 5.22
N ALA A 6 -6.70 -8.15 4.27
CA ALA A 6 -7.93 -8.91 4.52
C ALA A 6 -7.73 -10.00 5.60
N ARG A 7 -6.60 -10.74 5.54
CA ARG A 7 -6.24 -11.72 6.58
C ARG A 7 -6.06 -11.08 7.95
N ASN A 8 -5.36 -9.94 8.01
CA ASN A 8 -5.18 -9.22 9.26
C ASN A 8 -6.52 -8.76 9.85
N LEU A 9 -7.37 -8.16 9.05
CA LEU A 9 -8.71 -7.72 9.50
C LEU A 9 -9.56 -8.90 9.99
N LYS A 10 -9.51 -10.05 9.29
CA LYS A 10 -10.17 -11.28 9.74
C LYS A 10 -9.68 -11.73 11.12
N ASP A 11 -8.36 -11.74 11.33
CA ASP A 11 -7.75 -12.13 12.60
C ASP A 11 -8.10 -11.15 13.74
N ARG A 12 -8.38 -9.88 13.41
CA ARG A 12 -8.86 -8.85 14.34
C ARG A 12 -10.37 -8.93 14.65
N GLY A 13 -11.06 -9.86 14.01
CA GLY A 13 -12.50 -10.12 14.26
C GLY A 13 -13.44 -9.36 13.32
N TYR A 14 -12.93 -8.69 12.29
CA TYR A 14 -13.78 -8.08 11.26
C TYR A 14 -14.39 -9.14 10.35
N THR A 15 -15.64 -8.94 9.95
CA THR A 15 -16.26 -9.75 8.92
C THR A 15 -15.74 -9.32 7.55
N ILE A 16 -15.10 -10.23 6.84
CA ILE A 16 -14.78 -10.04 5.44
C ILE A 16 -15.97 -10.53 4.64
N SER A 17 -16.69 -9.62 4.00
CA SER A 17 -17.90 -9.95 3.24
C SER A 17 -17.57 -10.60 1.91
N SER A 18 -16.67 -9.97 1.15
CA SER A 18 -16.25 -10.46 -0.16
C SER A 18 -14.84 -10.01 -0.52
N VAL A 19 -14.25 -10.70 -1.48
CA VAL A 19 -13.01 -10.31 -2.14
C VAL A 19 -13.18 -10.38 -3.64
N ASN A 20 -12.47 -9.49 -4.36
CA ASN A 20 -12.40 -9.48 -5.82
C ASN A 20 -10.96 -9.18 -6.25
N ASP A 21 -10.51 -9.78 -7.32
CA ASP A 21 -9.24 -9.52 -7.99
C ASP A 21 -9.38 -9.85 -9.48
N ILE A 22 -8.58 -9.22 -10.33
CA ILE A 22 -8.48 -9.57 -11.75
C ILE A 22 -7.99 -11.02 -11.93
N ASN A 23 -7.16 -11.51 -11.00
CA ASN A 23 -6.80 -12.92 -10.88
C ASN A 23 -7.90 -13.66 -10.10
N LYS A 24 -8.86 -14.21 -10.85
CA LYS A 24 -10.03 -14.90 -10.29
C LYS A 24 -9.67 -16.12 -9.45
N GLU A 25 -8.62 -16.85 -9.80
CA GLU A 25 -8.16 -18.00 -9.01
C GLU A 25 -7.64 -17.56 -7.64
N ALA A 26 -6.78 -16.54 -7.61
CA ALA A 26 -6.26 -16.00 -6.35
C ALA A 26 -7.37 -15.40 -5.47
N ALA A 27 -8.38 -14.77 -6.07
CA ALA A 27 -9.54 -14.27 -5.33
C ALA A 27 -10.38 -15.41 -4.75
N ALA A 28 -10.63 -16.48 -5.52
CA ALA A 28 -11.39 -17.64 -5.05
C ALA A 28 -10.67 -18.39 -3.91
N GLU A 29 -9.35 -18.58 -4.03
CA GLU A 29 -8.54 -19.18 -2.96
C GLU A 29 -8.59 -18.35 -1.69
N LEU A 30 -8.44 -17.03 -1.80
CA LEU A 30 -8.52 -16.12 -0.66
C LEU A 30 -9.92 -16.12 -0.03
N ALA A 31 -10.98 -16.13 -0.84
CA ALA A 31 -12.35 -16.22 -0.38
C ALA A 31 -12.61 -17.50 0.42
N GLN A 32 -12.13 -18.64 -0.08
CA GLN A 32 -12.19 -19.92 0.62
C GLN A 32 -11.42 -19.89 1.95
N GLU A 33 -10.21 -19.34 1.95
CA GLU A 33 -9.37 -19.21 3.15
C GLU A 33 -10.06 -18.34 4.22
N LEU A 34 -10.64 -17.22 3.81
CA LEU A 34 -11.29 -16.27 4.72
C LEU A 34 -12.72 -16.66 5.07
N GLY A 35 -13.31 -17.64 4.40
CA GLY A 35 -14.70 -18.02 4.59
C GLY A 35 -15.66 -16.89 4.20
N CYS A 36 -15.38 -16.18 3.11
CA CYS A 36 -16.17 -15.08 2.58
C CYS A 36 -16.58 -15.34 1.12
N SER A 37 -17.34 -14.44 0.51
CA SER A 37 -17.74 -14.54 -0.89
C SER A 37 -16.59 -14.16 -1.82
N HIS A 38 -16.46 -14.85 -2.94
CA HIS A 38 -15.74 -14.37 -4.12
C HIS A 38 -16.76 -13.57 -4.96
N ALA A 39 -16.62 -12.25 -4.99
CA ALA A 39 -17.48 -11.41 -5.82
C ALA A 39 -17.00 -11.48 -7.28
N GLU A 40 -17.90 -11.78 -8.20
CA GLU A 40 -17.56 -11.89 -9.61
C GLU A 40 -17.47 -10.53 -10.30
N ASN A 41 -18.26 -9.57 -9.81
CA ASN A 41 -18.28 -8.19 -10.30
C ASN A 41 -18.04 -7.19 -9.14
N LEU A 42 -17.82 -5.93 -9.49
CA LEU A 42 -17.50 -4.86 -8.54
C LEU A 42 -18.74 -4.37 -7.77
N ALA A 43 -19.89 -4.35 -8.42
CA ALA A 43 -21.15 -3.99 -7.78
C ALA A 43 -21.49 -4.92 -6.60
N ASP A 44 -21.22 -6.23 -6.72
CA ASP A 44 -21.43 -7.20 -5.63
C ASP A 44 -20.51 -6.93 -4.43
N VAL A 45 -19.26 -6.45 -4.68
CA VAL A 45 -18.35 -6.04 -3.60
C VAL A 45 -18.99 -4.90 -2.81
N THR A 46 -19.48 -3.88 -3.48
CA THR A 46 -20.09 -2.71 -2.86
C THR A 46 -21.39 -3.06 -2.14
N GLU A 47 -22.26 -3.85 -2.77
CA GLU A 47 -23.54 -4.24 -2.17
C GLU A 47 -23.35 -5.02 -0.87
N SER A 48 -22.38 -5.95 -0.84
CA SER A 48 -22.13 -6.83 0.31
C SER A 48 -21.33 -6.21 1.45
N SER A 49 -20.75 -5.01 1.28
CA SER A 49 -19.79 -4.43 2.20
C SER A 49 -20.21 -3.05 2.69
N ASP A 50 -19.83 -2.67 3.91
CA ASP A 50 -19.98 -1.31 4.44
C ASP A 50 -18.71 -0.48 4.16
N ILE A 51 -17.55 -1.14 4.18
CA ILE A 51 -16.24 -0.53 3.95
C ILE A 51 -15.53 -1.30 2.86
N ILE A 52 -15.08 -0.60 1.83
CA ILE A 52 -14.40 -1.18 0.67
C ILE A 52 -12.96 -0.69 0.62
N PHE A 53 -12.00 -1.60 0.74
CA PHE A 53 -10.58 -1.31 0.58
C PHE A 53 -10.13 -1.64 -0.84
N THR A 54 -9.59 -0.67 -1.56
CA THR A 54 -8.97 -0.90 -2.88
C THR A 54 -7.45 -0.90 -2.78
N VAL A 55 -6.83 -1.94 -3.31
CA VAL A 55 -5.37 -2.12 -3.32
C VAL A 55 -4.95 -2.51 -4.74
N ILE A 56 -4.80 -1.54 -5.59
CA ILE A 56 -4.54 -1.68 -7.02
C ILE A 56 -3.20 -1.08 -7.43
N THR A 57 -2.82 -1.16 -8.69
CA THR A 57 -1.46 -0.90 -9.14
C THR A 57 -1.20 0.50 -9.70
N ASN A 58 -2.19 1.13 -10.36
CA ASN A 58 -2.02 2.39 -11.07
C ASN A 58 -3.34 3.14 -11.28
N ASP A 59 -3.26 4.37 -11.84
CA ASP A 59 -4.40 5.24 -12.09
C ASP A 59 -5.41 4.64 -13.08
N ASP A 60 -4.94 3.92 -14.11
CA ASP A 60 -5.84 3.29 -15.11
C ASP A 60 -6.67 2.18 -14.47
N ALA A 61 -6.06 1.37 -13.61
CA ALA A 61 -6.78 0.36 -12.83
C ALA A 61 -7.81 1.01 -11.89
N MET A 62 -7.47 2.16 -11.27
CA MET A 62 -8.43 2.91 -10.46
C MET A 62 -9.60 3.41 -11.30
N ARG A 63 -9.34 3.97 -12.48
CA ARG A 63 -10.40 4.40 -13.40
C ARG A 63 -11.29 3.25 -13.82
N SER A 64 -10.72 2.09 -14.13
CA SER A 64 -11.49 0.93 -14.57
C SER A 64 -12.46 0.41 -13.51
N ILE A 65 -12.08 0.43 -12.22
CA ILE A 65 -12.95 -0.06 -11.15
C ILE A 65 -13.98 0.96 -10.65
N TYR A 66 -13.79 2.26 -10.91
CA TYR A 66 -14.73 3.28 -10.48
C TYR A 66 -15.58 3.87 -11.61
N PHE A 67 -15.11 3.85 -12.86
CA PHE A 67 -15.75 4.58 -13.96
C PHE A 67 -16.08 3.71 -15.18
N SER A 68 -16.04 2.38 -15.06
CA SER A 68 -16.55 1.48 -16.09
C SER A 68 -18.07 1.64 -16.21
N ASP A 69 -18.58 1.71 -17.44
CA ASP A 69 -20.03 1.86 -17.69
C ASP A 69 -20.81 0.59 -17.33
N GLU A 70 -20.18 -0.60 -17.42
CA GLU A 70 -20.85 -1.89 -17.25
C GLU A 70 -20.87 -2.35 -15.79
N ASP A 71 -19.72 -2.26 -15.10
CA ASP A 71 -19.53 -2.73 -13.73
C ASP A 71 -18.51 -1.86 -13.02
N ASN A 72 -18.91 -1.24 -11.90
CA ASN A 72 -18.03 -0.37 -11.13
C ASN A 72 -18.43 -0.34 -9.65
N LEU A 73 -17.49 0.13 -8.80
CA LEU A 73 -17.69 0.20 -7.35
C LEU A 73 -18.70 1.26 -6.90
N LEU A 74 -19.09 2.20 -7.74
CA LEU A 74 -20.05 3.25 -7.37
C LEU A 74 -21.50 2.77 -7.47
N GLN A 75 -21.75 1.63 -8.08
CA GLN A 75 -23.06 1.00 -8.07
C GLN A 75 -23.40 0.56 -6.64
N ASN A 76 -24.59 0.93 -6.15
CA ASN A 76 -25.05 0.66 -4.78
C ASN A 76 -24.17 1.27 -3.67
N ALA A 77 -23.50 2.39 -3.94
CA ALA A 77 -22.50 2.99 -3.05
C ALA A 77 -23.09 3.87 -1.93
N GLU A 78 -24.38 4.17 -1.95
CA GLU A 78 -25.00 5.04 -0.94
C GLU A 78 -24.73 4.53 0.50
N GLY A 79 -24.20 5.40 1.35
CA GLY A 79 -23.85 5.10 2.73
C GLY A 79 -22.57 4.26 2.93
N LYS A 80 -21.88 3.88 1.85
CA LYS A 80 -20.64 3.09 1.92
C LYS A 80 -19.42 3.98 2.14
N THR A 81 -18.29 3.36 2.52
CA THR A 81 -17.00 4.05 2.66
C THR A 81 -15.93 3.33 1.87
N PHE A 82 -15.30 4.06 0.96
CA PHE A 82 -14.15 3.59 0.19
C PHE A 82 -12.84 4.05 0.84
N VAL A 83 -11.87 3.14 0.98
CA VAL A 83 -10.52 3.43 1.45
C VAL A 83 -9.52 3.00 0.38
N ASN A 84 -8.98 3.97 -0.35
CA ASN A 84 -8.10 3.72 -1.49
C ASN A 84 -6.65 3.60 -1.05
N CYS A 85 -6.15 2.38 -0.88
CA CYS A 85 -4.83 2.07 -0.33
C CYS A 85 -3.72 1.92 -1.40
N ALA A 86 -3.94 2.39 -2.61
CA ALA A 86 -2.98 2.34 -3.70
C ALA A 86 -2.07 3.58 -3.73
N THR A 87 -0.86 3.43 -4.29
CA THR A 87 0.01 4.57 -4.60
C THR A 87 -0.37 5.12 -5.97
N LEU A 88 -1.12 6.21 -6.00
CA LEU A 88 -1.72 6.79 -7.19
C LEU A 88 -1.41 8.29 -7.27
N SER A 89 -1.75 8.90 -8.42
CA SER A 89 -1.67 10.34 -8.55
C SER A 89 -2.70 11.06 -7.66
N PRO A 90 -2.39 12.25 -7.14
CA PRO A 90 -3.35 13.03 -6.36
C PRO A 90 -4.64 13.34 -7.14
N GLY A 91 -4.53 13.51 -8.46
CA GLY A 91 -5.67 13.83 -9.34
C GLY A 91 -6.71 12.72 -9.38
N ILE A 92 -6.29 11.45 -9.54
CA ILE A 92 -7.25 10.33 -9.56
C ILE A 92 -7.90 10.11 -8.19
N GLN A 93 -7.18 10.33 -7.09
CA GLN A 93 -7.76 10.26 -5.75
C GLN A 93 -8.89 11.28 -5.56
N GLN A 94 -8.68 12.52 -6.04
CA GLN A 94 -9.68 13.58 -6.00
C GLN A 94 -10.89 13.28 -6.90
N GLU A 95 -10.64 12.77 -8.11
CA GLU A 95 -11.69 12.37 -9.06
C GLU A 95 -12.59 11.27 -8.48
N VAL A 96 -11.99 10.22 -7.92
CA VAL A 96 -12.71 9.10 -7.28
C VAL A 96 -13.48 9.57 -6.05
N ALA A 97 -12.87 10.39 -5.19
CA ALA A 97 -13.55 10.88 -3.99
C ALA A 97 -14.77 11.75 -4.33
N LYS A 98 -14.67 12.58 -5.38
CA LYS A 98 -15.81 13.37 -5.86
C LYS A 98 -16.92 12.46 -6.38
N ALA A 99 -16.59 11.47 -7.20
CA ALA A 99 -17.57 10.53 -7.73
C ALA A 99 -18.24 9.70 -6.64
N ALA A 100 -17.48 9.27 -5.62
CA ALA A 100 -18.03 8.59 -4.45
C ALA A 100 -19.01 9.48 -3.67
N GLU A 101 -18.68 10.76 -3.47
CA GLU A 101 -19.56 11.72 -2.81
C GLU A 101 -20.86 11.95 -3.62
N GLU A 102 -20.77 12.06 -4.94
CA GLU A 102 -21.92 12.16 -5.85
C GLU A 102 -22.81 10.93 -5.81
N ALA A 103 -22.23 9.73 -5.52
CA ALA A 103 -22.94 8.49 -5.32
C ALA A 103 -23.43 8.26 -3.86
N GLY A 104 -23.31 9.26 -2.99
CA GLY A 104 -23.75 9.17 -1.59
C GLY A 104 -22.80 8.40 -0.68
N ALA A 105 -21.56 8.15 -1.09
CA ALA A 105 -20.54 7.43 -0.34
C ALA A 105 -19.46 8.35 0.23
N GLY A 106 -18.73 7.86 1.25
CA GLY A 106 -17.51 8.47 1.72
C GLY A 106 -16.27 7.91 1.04
N ALA A 107 -15.20 8.71 0.91
CA ALA A 107 -13.92 8.24 0.40
C ALA A 107 -12.74 8.78 1.22
N LEU A 108 -11.78 7.89 1.49
CA LEU A 108 -10.47 8.21 2.05
C LEU A 108 -9.38 7.67 1.13
N GLU A 109 -8.29 8.38 0.98
CA GLU A 109 -7.04 7.81 0.48
C GLU A 109 -6.23 7.27 1.67
N GLY A 110 -5.69 6.04 1.54
CA GLY A 110 -4.93 5.35 2.58
C GLY A 110 -3.54 4.94 2.07
N CYS A 111 -2.66 5.93 1.82
CA CYS A 111 -1.34 5.65 1.30
C CYS A 111 -0.48 4.86 2.29
N MET A 112 0.08 3.75 1.83
CA MET A 112 0.91 2.85 2.64
C MET A 112 2.40 3.10 2.45
N ALA A 113 3.16 3.09 3.53
CA ALA A 113 4.63 3.11 3.51
C ALA A 113 5.18 1.90 4.28
N SER A 114 4.90 0.68 3.78
CA SER A 114 5.18 -0.58 4.49
C SER A 114 5.34 -1.74 3.52
N SER A 115 5.84 -2.86 4.02
CA SER A 115 6.06 -4.10 3.29
C SER A 115 4.85 -5.05 3.39
N ILE A 116 4.86 -6.09 2.54
CA ILE A 116 3.83 -7.14 2.54
C ILE A 116 3.71 -7.89 3.89
N PRO A 117 4.79 -8.29 4.58
CA PRO A 117 4.70 -8.86 5.92
C PRO A 117 4.04 -7.93 6.94
N GLN A 118 4.36 -6.64 6.91
CA GLN A 118 3.76 -5.66 7.82
C GLN A 118 2.24 -5.52 7.61
N ALA A 119 1.75 -5.68 6.39
CA ALA A 119 0.31 -5.71 6.13
C ALA A 119 -0.36 -6.93 6.79
N ARG A 120 0.32 -8.10 6.80
CA ARG A 120 -0.18 -9.32 7.46
C ARG A 120 -0.22 -9.19 8.98
N GLU A 121 0.73 -8.45 9.54
CA GLU A 121 0.88 -8.29 10.98
C GLU A 121 0.08 -7.11 11.57
N GLY A 122 -0.62 -6.33 10.75
CA GLY A 122 -1.30 -5.10 11.18
C GLY A 122 -0.32 -3.99 11.60
N LYS A 123 0.84 -3.95 10.95
CA LYS A 123 1.93 -3.01 11.24
C LYS A 123 2.18 -2.02 10.11
N LEU A 124 1.13 -1.62 9.41
CA LEU A 124 1.26 -0.62 8.35
C LEU A 124 1.62 0.76 8.91
N TYR A 125 2.30 1.57 8.11
CA TYR A 125 2.30 3.01 8.25
C TYR A 125 1.26 3.55 7.27
N LEU A 126 0.18 4.13 7.77
CA LEU A 126 -0.92 4.67 6.98
C LEU A 126 -0.91 6.20 7.00
N MET A 127 -0.89 6.80 5.82
CA MET A 127 -1.09 8.23 5.60
C MET A 127 -2.47 8.40 4.98
N ILE A 128 -3.39 9.03 5.72
CA ILE A 128 -4.79 9.16 5.32
C ILE A 128 -5.07 10.57 4.84
N GLY A 129 -5.69 10.68 3.67
CA GLY A 129 -6.29 11.92 3.17
C GLY A 129 -7.79 11.77 3.06
N GLY A 130 -8.51 12.86 3.36
CA GLY A 130 -9.97 12.92 3.32
C GLY A 130 -10.56 13.76 4.43
N LYS A 131 -11.89 13.79 4.50
CA LYS A 131 -12.62 14.55 5.54
C LYS A 131 -12.27 14.02 6.93
N ALA A 132 -11.99 14.93 7.87
CA ALA A 132 -11.58 14.58 9.24
C ALA A 132 -12.65 13.75 9.96
N GLU A 133 -13.92 14.08 9.77
CA GLU A 133 -15.03 13.37 10.37
C GLU A 133 -15.10 11.90 9.91
N LEU A 134 -14.86 11.66 8.62
CA LEU A 134 -14.82 10.31 8.07
C LEU A 134 -13.58 9.55 8.55
N PHE A 135 -12.42 10.24 8.64
CA PHE A 135 -11.21 9.66 9.24
C PHE A 135 -11.46 9.21 10.68
N ASP A 136 -12.11 10.05 11.50
CA ASP A 136 -12.40 9.72 12.90
C ASP A 136 -13.36 8.51 13.02
N GLN A 137 -14.34 8.39 12.14
CA GLN A 137 -15.24 7.23 12.08
C GLN A 137 -14.49 5.95 11.70
N MET A 138 -13.54 6.05 10.76
CA MET A 138 -12.76 4.91 10.25
C MET A 138 -11.54 4.58 11.10
N LYS A 139 -11.20 5.42 12.07
CA LYS A 139 -9.99 5.29 12.89
C LYS A 139 -9.84 3.92 13.55
N PRO A 140 -10.88 3.29 14.14
CA PRO A 140 -10.70 1.99 14.77
C PRO A 140 -10.17 0.91 13.81
N VAL A 141 -10.76 0.77 12.63
CA VAL A 141 -10.31 -0.22 11.64
C VAL A 141 -8.93 0.11 11.07
N LEU A 142 -8.62 1.40 10.91
CA LEU A 142 -7.31 1.84 10.42
C LEU A 142 -6.20 1.60 11.46
N GLU A 143 -6.49 1.79 12.76
CA GLU A 143 -5.56 1.49 13.86
C GLU A 143 -5.28 -0.01 13.97
N ASP A 144 -6.27 -0.87 13.76
CA ASP A 144 -6.08 -2.33 13.78
C ASP A 144 -5.19 -2.84 12.64
N MET A 145 -5.06 -2.07 11.55
CA MET A 145 -4.17 -2.40 10.43
C MET A 145 -2.80 -1.75 10.51
N SER A 146 -2.56 -0.84 11.46
CA SER A 146 -1.37 0.00 11.46
C SER A 146 -0.74 0.18 12.83
N ILE A 147 0.58 0.43 12.86
CA ILE A 147 1.31 0.90 14.05
C ILE A 147 1.55 2.40 13.99
N ASN A 148 1.39 3.01 12.83
CA ASN A 148 1.48 4.45 12.63
C ASN A 148 0.35 4.88 11.71
N LEU A 149 -0.53 5.70 12.25
CA LEU A 149 -1.67 6.26 11.54
C LEU A 149 -1.58 7.79 11.57
N LYS A 150 -1.62 8.42 10.40
CA LYS A 150 -1.50 9.87 10.30
C LYS A 150 -2.57 10.42 9.35
N HIS A 151 -3.45 11.30 9.85
CA HIS A 151 -4.27 12.13 9.00
C HIS A 151 -3.43 13.27 8.42
N ILE A 152 -3.33 13.34 7.11
CA ILE A 152 -2.46 14.31 6.40
C ILE A 152 -3.23 15.57 6.01
N GLY A 153 -4.54 15.43 5.79
CA GLY A 153 -5.41 16.51 5.35
C GLY A 153 -6.44 16.03 4.32
N GLU A 154 -6.87 16.90 3.44
CA GLU A 154 -7.84 16.59 2.41
C GLU A 154 -7.34 15.57 1.40
N ILE A 155 -8.26 15.01 0.59
CA ILE A 155 -7.96 14.07 -0.50
C ILE A 155 -6.89 14.65 -1.44
N GLY A 156 -5.94 13.80 -1.82
CA GLY A 156 -4.77 14.14 -2.64
C GLY A 156 -3.53 14.51 -1.83
N LYS A 157 -3.69 14.90 -0.56
CA LYS A 157 -2.55 15.31 0.31
C LYS A 157 -1.70 14.13 0.74
N ALA A 158 -2.31 12.98 1.06
CA ALA A 158 -1.55 11.79 1.42
C ALA A 158 -0.80 11.23 0.21
N ALA A 159 -1.39 11.24 -0.99
CA ALA A 159 -0.71 10.89 -2.23
C ALA A 159 0.49 11.81 -2.52
N GLN A 160 0.35 13.13 -2.30
CA GLN A 160 1.46 14.08 -2.43
C GLN A 160 2.60 13.74 -1.46
N VAL A 161 2.29 13.52 -0.18
CA VAL A 161 3.30 13.13 0.81
C VAL A 161 3.94 11.80 0.46
N LYS A 162 3.16 10.81 0.01
CA LYS A 162 3.69 9.52 -0.43
C LYS A 162 4.65 9.65 -1.61
N ALA A 163 4.35 10.53 -2.58
CA ALA A 163 5.26 10.81 -3.70
C ALA A 163 6.59 11.40 -3.20
N LEU A 164 6.56 12.34 -2.25
CA LEU A 164 7.77 12.90 -1.63
C LEU A 164 8.56 11.84 -0.85
N VAL A 165 7.90 10.96 -0.10
CA VAL A 165 8.55 9.83 0.59
C VAL A 165 9.28 8.94 -0.41
N ASN A 166 8.62 8.56 -1.51
CA ASN A 166 9.22 7.72 -2.53
C ASN A 166 10.39 8.43 -3.25
N MET A 167 10.25 9.74 -3.54
CA MET A 167 11.32 10.54 -4.14
C MET A 167 12.57 10.53 -3.27
N VAL A 168 12.46 10.86 -1.99
CA VAL A 168 13.61 10.87 -1.06
C VAL A 168 14.22 9.49 -0.90
N MET A 169 13.38 8.45 -0.79
CA MET A 169 13.85 7.06 -0.70
C MET A 169 14.66 6.66 -1.95
N ASN A 170 14.18 7.00 -3.15
CA ASN A 170 14.88 6.67 -4.39
C ASN A 170 16.21 7.43 -4.53
N ILE A 171 16.26 8.71 -4.12
CA ILE A 171 17.51 9.49 -4.08
C ILE A 171 18.52 8.84 -3.14
N ASN A 172 18.08 8.43 -1.94
CA ASN A 172 18.95 7.75 -0.98
C ASN A 172 19.46 6.41 -1.53
N THR A 173 18.62 5.64 -2.21
CA THR A 173 19.00 4.37 -2.84
C THR A 173 20.02 4.59 -3.96
N ALA A 174 19.78 5.58 -4.82
CA ALA A 174 20.71 5.91 -5.89
C ALA A 174 22.06 6.38 -5.34
N GLY A 175 22.08 7.29 -4.37
CA GLY A 175 23.31 7.77 -3.73
C GLY A 175 24.09 6.64 -3.04
N LEU A 176 23.40 5.70 -2.39
CA LEU A 176 24.04 4.53 -1.81
C LEU A 176 24.66 3.62 -2.88
N ALA A 177 23.94 3.34 -3.97
CA ALA A 177 24.43 2.52 -5.07
C ALA A 177 25.68 3.12 -5.73
N GLU A 178 25.68 4.43 -6.00
CA GLU A 178 26.84 5.15 -6.54
C GLU A 178 28.02 5.11 -5.57
N GLY A 179 27.78 5.34 -4.27
CA GLY A 179 28.83 5.31 -3.24
C GLY A 179 29.49 3.94 -3.11
N LEU A 180 28.70 2.86 -3.10
CA LEU A 180 29.22 1.48 -3.03
C LEU A 180 29.91 1.07 -4.33
N GLY A 181 29.36 1.45 -5.49
CA GLY A 181 30.00 1.19 -6.78
C GLY A 181 31.35 1.87 -6.93
N LEU A 182 31.48 3.12 -6.44
CA LEU A 182 32.78 3.82 -6.41
C LEU A 182 33.74 3.16 -5.42
N ALA A 183 33.28 2.75 -4.25
CA ALA A 183 34.11 2.05 -3.26
C ALA A 183 34.70 0.75 -3.84
N ASP A 184 33.89 -0.03 -4.55
CA ASP A 184 34.29 -1.26 -5.23
C ASP A 184 35.38 -0.95 -6.29
N SER A 185 35.15 0.08 -7.12
CA SER A 185 36.10 0.49 -8.15
C SER A 185 37.45 0.98 -7.59
N LEU A 186 37.48 1.47 -6.36
CA LEU A 186 38.68 1.86 -5.62
C LEU A 186 39.34 0.70 -4.88
N GLY A 187 38.79 -0.51 -4.95
CA GLY A 187 39.29 -1.70 -4.26
C GLY A 187 39.09 -1.67 -2.74
N LEU A 188 38.12 -0.91 -2.25
CA LEU A 188 37.80 -0.85 -0.82
C LEU A 188 36.94 -2.06 -0.42
N ASP A 189 37.08 -2.51 0.82
CA ASP A 189 36.22 -3.53 1.41
C ASP A 189 34.83 -2.95 1.64
N LEU A 190 33.85 -3.49 0.92
CA LEU A 190 32.46 -3.02 0.98
C LEU A 190 31.80 -3.23 2.34
N GLU A 191 32.19 -4.26 3.09
CA GLU A 191 31.68 -4.50 4.43
C GLU A 191 32.14 -3.38 5.38
N MET A 192 33.41 -3.05 5.34
CA MET A 192 33.97 -1.92 6.10
C MET A 192 33.32 -0.59 5.68
N VAL A 193 33.11 -0.36 4.37
CA VAL A 193 32.45 0.87 3.87
C VAL A 193 31.00 0.95 4.35
N CYS A 194 30.24 -0.14 4.32
CA CYS A 194 28.88 -0.19 4.87
C CYS A 194 28.86 0.10 6.38
N ASP A 195 29.82 -0.45 7.14
CA ASP A 195 29.91 -0.14 8.58
C ASP A 195 30.15 1.35 8.80
N VAL A 196 31.10 1.96 8.10
CA VAL A 196 31.34 3.42 8.17
C VAL A 196 30.09 4.22 7.80
N PHE A 197 29.41 3.84 6.71
CA PHE A 197 28.16 4.51 6.29
C PHE A 197 27.09 4.43 7.37
N SER A 198 26.99 3.28 8.06
CA SER A 198 26.00 3.07 9.13
C SER A 198 26.17 4.02 10.32
N GLN A 199 27.39 4.50 10.57
CA GLN A 199 27.77 5.35 11.69
C GLN A 199 27.85 6.85 11.33
N THR A 200 27.57 7.21 10.09
CA THR A 200 27.75 8.57 9.56
C THR A 200 26.46 9.14 8.98
N GLY A 201 26.50 10.35 8.45
CA GLY A 201 25.39 10.98 7.73
C GLY A 201 25.00 10.27 6.42
N ALA A 202 25.79 9.28 5.96
CA ALA A 202 25.46 8.41 4.85
C ALA A 202 24.43 7.31 5.21
N ASN A 203 24.12 7.16 6.49
CA ASN A 203 23.16 6.16 6.95
C ASN A 203 21.77 6.42 6.39
N SER A 204 21.13 5.35 5.91
CA SER A 204 19.75 5.36 5.45
C SER A 204 19.10 4.00 5.70
N ARG A 205 17.75 3.94 5.68
CA ARG A 205 17.06 2.64 5.72
C ARG A 205 17.44 1.75 4.54
N CYS A 206 17.80 2.32 3.40
CA CYS A 206 18.25 1.56 2.23
C CYS A 206 19.53 0.78 2.55
N LEU A 207 20.48 1.35 3.29
CA LEU A 207 21.70 0.68 3.73
C LEU A 207 21.40 -0.55 4.59
N LEU A 208 20.42 -0.49 5.47
CA LEU A 208 20.03 -1.61 6.34
C LEU A 208 19.51 -2.84 5.57
N TYR A 209 18.95 -2.63 4.37
CA TYR A 209 18.47 -3.72 3.51
C TYR A 209 19.53 -4.24 2.55
N THR A 210 20.61 -3.49 2.32
CA THR A 210 21.70 -3.87 1.41
C THR A 210 22.94 -4.35 2.15
N SER A 211 23.10 -4.02 3.44
CA SER A 211 24.20 -4.53 4.25
C SER A 211 24.02 -6.04 4.45
N PRO A 212 25.05 -6.85 4.12
CA PRO A 212 24.95 -8.28 4.30
C PRO A 212 24.74 -8.59 5.79
N SER A 213 23.57 -9.15 6.10
CA SER A 213 23.35 -9.75 7.40
C SER A 213 24.23 -11.00 7.48
N PRO A 214 24.86 -11.31 8.62
CA PRO A 214 25.55 -12.59 8.82
C PRO A 214 24.64 -13.81 8.59
N ARG A 215 23.30 -13.58 8.44
CA ARG A 215 22.29 -14.61 8.14
C ARG A 215 21.95 -14.73 6.66
N ASP A 216 22.36 -13.74 5.83
CA ASP A 216 22.05 -13.73 4.42
C ASP A 216 23.21 -14.33 3.60
N GLY A 217 23.28 -15.67 3.59
CA GLY A 217 24.12 -16.43 2.66
C GLY A 217 23.72 -16.23 1.17
N LEU A 218 23.16 -15.06 0.81
CA LEU A 218 22.60 -14.74 -0.50
C LEU A 218 23.54 -13.97 -1.43
N LEU A 219 24.68 -13.47 -0.95
CA LEU A 219 25.68 -12.78 -1.78
C LEU A 219 26.37 -13.71 -2.79
N SER A 220 26.22 -15.03 -2.67
CA SER A 220 26.78 -15.99 -3.65
C SER A 220 25.91 -16.19 -4.91
N ARG A 221 24.81 -15.44 -5.09
CA ARG A 221 23.84 -15.64 -6.18
C ARG A 221 23.63 -14.41 -7.07
N MET A 222 24.51 -13.46 -7.10
CA MET A 222 24.55 -12.52 -8.23
C MET A 222 25.09 -13.27 -9.45
N PRO A 223 24.33 -13.37 -10.56
CA PRO A 223 24.89 -13.94 -11.78
C PRO A 223 26.04 -13.04 -12.22
N SER A 224 27.23 -13.61 -12.34
CA SER A 224 28.30 -12.95 -13.08
C SER A 224 27.80 -12.74 -14.49
N SER A 225 27.50 -11.50 -14.86
CA SER A 225 27.26 -11.14 -16.26
C SER A 225 28.55 -11.35 -17.02
N ALA A 226 28.57 -12.40 -17.85
CA ALA A 226 29.51 -12.51 -18.95
C ALA A 226 29.11 -11.53 -20.04
#